data_f782caff2e90cc2395b8299897466c03
#
_entry.id   f782caff2e90cc2395b8299897466c03
#
_cell.length_a   1.000
_cell.length_b   1.000
_cell.length_c   1.000
_cell.angle_alpha   90.00
_cell.angle_beta   90.00
_cell.angle_gamma   90.00
#
_symmetry.space_group_name_H-M   'P 1'
#
loop_
_entity.id
_entity.type
_entity.pdbx_description
1 polymer ?
#
loop_
_entity_poly.entity_id
_entity_poly.type
_entity_poly.pdbx_seq_one_letter_code
_entity_poly.pdbx_strand_id
1 'polypeptide(L)'
;MGLANALFGTSSQVDPAQLNQELAPVMIQGEQVAVAFKVVRDYFVFTQHRLILVDKQGITGKKIEYHSIPYKSIVQFSVETAGRFDMDAELKIWITGTSQPVQKEFKKGTDIVSLQQALATFILGGPAASTQAQPSGPPDLPT
;
A
#
# COMPACT_ATOMS: atom_id res chain seq x y z
N MET A 1 -16.19 4.53 -0.86
CA MET A 1 -15.82 4.55 -0.08
C MET A 1 -16.18 3.68 0.74
N GLY A 2 -17.15 3.45 0.83
CA GLY A 2 -17.63 2.68 1.84
C GLY A 2 -16.92 1.39 2.07
N LEU A 3 -16.74 0.61 1.05
CA LEU A 3 -16.18 -0.70 1.27
C LEU A 3 -14.74 -0.63 1.76
N ALA A 4 -13.96 0.21 1.16
CA ALA A 4 -12.59 0.39 1.60
C ALA A 4 -12.57 0.92 3.02
N ASN A 5 -13.43 1.87 3.31
CA ASN A 5 -13.49 2.39 4.66
C ASN A 5 -13.93 1.33 5.65
N ALA A 6 -14.83 0.47 5.25
CA ALA A 6 -15.28 -0.58 6.16
C ALA A 6 -14.13 -1.54 6.47
N LEU A 7 -13.30 -1.82 5.50
CA LEU A 7 -12.22 -2.76 5.71
C LEU A 7 -11.03 -2.13 6.41
N PHE A 8 -10.69 -0.92 6.04
CA PHE A 8 -9.48 -0.31 6.58
C PHE A 8 -9.74 0.89 7.46
N GLY A 9 -10.92 1.40 7.45
CA GLY A 9 -11.48 2.56 8.06
C GLY A 9 -10.81 3.15 9.27
N THR A 10 -9.86 4.01 9.09
CA THR A 10 -9.13 4.58 10.18
C THR A 10 -8.80 6.03 9.90
N SER A 11 -8.27 6.68 10.90
CA SER A 11 -7.94 8.09 10.77
C SER A 11 -6.73 8.34 9.89
N SER A 12 -5.92 7.33 9.64
CA SER A 12 -4.76 7.49 8.76
C SER A 12 -5.14 7.38 7.29
N GLN A 13 -6.32 6.88 7.00
CA GLN A 13 -6.73 6.69 5.63
C GLN A 13 -7.09 8.01 4.97
N VAL A 14 -6.75 8.13 3.70
CA VAL A 14 -6.98 9.35 2.93
C VAL A 14 -8.04 9.07 1.88
N ASP A 15 -8.85 10.08 1.59
CA ASP A 15 -9.88 9.96 0.57
C ASP A 15 -9.24 9.69 -0.79
N PRO A 16 -9.53 8.54 -1.42
CA PRO A 16 -8.94 8.24 -2.72
C PRO A 16 -9.25 9.29 -3.79
N ALA A 17 -10.42 9.90 -3.75
CA ALA A 17 -10.78 10.88 -4.76
C ALA A 17 -9.83 12.08 -4.74
N GLN A 18 -9.45 12.50 -3.55
CA GLN A 18 -8.53 13.61 -3.40
C GLN A 18 -7.17 13.28 -4.00
N LEU A 19 -6.67 12.07 -3.74
CA LEU A 19 -5.38 11.67 -4.24
C LEU A 19 -5.40 11.38 -5.73
N ASN A 20 -6.52 10.93 -6.28
CA ASN A 20 -6.61 10.76 -7.72
C ASN A 20 -6.35 12.07 -8.44
N GLN A 21 -6.85 13.17 -7.90
CA GLN A 21 -6.58 14.48 -8.49
C GLN A 21 -5.12 14.86 -8.36
N GLU A 22 -4.59 14.68 -7.17
CA GLU A 22 -3.22 15.08 -6.90
C GLU A 22 -2.22 14.28 -7.71
N LEU A 23 -2.49 13.00 -7.90
CA LEU A 23 -1.57 12.11 -8.57
C LEU A 23 -1.87 11.92 -10.05
N ALA A 24 -2.84 12.67 -10.59
CA ALA A 24 -3.18 12.54 -12.00
C ALA A 24 -1.96 12.61 -12.93
N PRO A 25 -1.00 13.50 -12.69
CA PRO A 25 0.14 13.55 -13.61
C PRO A 25 1.02 12.30 -13.63
N VAL A 26 0.98 11.48 -12.58
CA VAL A 26 1.80 10.26 -12.55
C VAL A 26 1.01 8.99 -12.81
N MET A 27 -0.32 9.10 -12.94
CA MET A 27 -1.17 7.93 -13.15
C MET A 27 -1.29 7.63 -14.63
N ILE A 28 -1.41 6.35 -14.96
CA ILE A 28 -1.67 5.97 -16.35
C ILE A 28 -3.17 5.89 -16.55
N GLN A 29 -3.57 5.77 -17.80
CA GLN A 29 -4.98 5.78 -18.16
C GLN A 29 -5.70 4.63 -17.44
N GLY A 30 -6.79 4.95 -16.79
CA GLY A 30 -7.59 3.96 -16.08
C GLY A 30 -7.09 3.60 -14.70
N GLU A 31 -5.93 4.11 -14.30
CA GLU A 31 -5.40 3.83 -12.98
C GLU A 31 -6.08 4.70 -11.95
N GLN A 32 -6.46 4.12 -10.83
CA GLN A 32 -7.10 4.87 -9.76
C GLN A 32 -6.59 4.40 -8.41
N VAL A 33 -6.63 5.31 -7.46
CA VAL A 33 -6.28 5.00 -6.07
C VAL A 33 -7.36 4.12 -5.49
N ALA A 34 -6.97 2.97 -4.96
CA ALA A 34 -7.90 2.08 -4.27
C ALA A 34 -7.96 2.43 -2.79
N VAL A 35 -6.81 2.61 -2.17
CA VAL A 35 -6.73 2.98 -0.77
C VAL A 35 -5.40 3.69 -0.56
N ALA A 36 -5.37 4.61 0.39
CA ALA A 36 -4.16 5.35 0.66
C ALA A 36 -4.09 5.68 2.15
N PHE A 37 -2.85 5.77 2.63
CA PHE A 37 -2.58 6.08 4.02
C PHE A 37 -1.61 7.24 4.11
N LYS A 38 -1.86 8.15 5.02
CA LYS A 38 -0.95 9.26 5.28
C LYS A 38 -0.09 8.90 6.47
N VAL A 39 1.22 9.08 6.33
CA VAL A 39 2.18 8.80 7.38
C VAL A 39 3.01 10.06 7.56
N VAL A 40 2.72 10.83 8.57
CA VAL A 40 3.28 12.15 8.80
C VAL A 40 2.92 13.04 7.61
N ARG A 41 3.83 13.27 6.67
CA ARG A 41 3.50 14.06 5.48
C ARG A 41 3.64 13.24 4.20
N ASP A 42 3.97 11.96 4.34
CA ASP A 42 4.15 11.07 3.20
C ASP A 42 2.90 10.25 2.99
N TYR A 43 2.80 9.60 1.84
CA TYR A 43 1.64 8.76 1.54
C TYR A 43 2.07 7.40 1.03
N PHE A 44 1.32 6.38 1.44
CA PHE A 44 1.36 5.05 0.83
C PHE A 44 0.08 4.94 0.00
N VAL A 45 0.23 4.90 -1.32
CA VAL A 45 -0.91 4.91 -2.22
C VAL A 45 -0.97 3.58 -2.95
N PHE A 46 -2.08 2.88 -2.82
CA PHE A 46 -2.29 1.59 -3.48
C PHE A 46 -3.25 1.79 -4.64
N THR A 47 -2.78 1.51 -5.86
CA THR A 47 -3.65 1.49 -7.03
C THR A 47 -3.85 0.04 -7.45
N GLN A 48 -4.61 -0.20 -8.51
CA GLN A 48 -4.76 -1.56 -9.00
C GLN A 48 -3.49 -2.09 -9.64
N HIS A 49 -2.50 -1.21 -9.89
CA HIS A 49 -1.28 -1.61 -10.60
C HIS A 49 -0.02 -1.59 -9.74
N ARG A 50 0.07 -0.68 -8.79
CA ARG A 50 1.33 -0.46 -8.09
C ARG A 50 1.12 0.19 -6.74
N LEU A 51 2.16 0.11 -5.93
CA LEU A 51 2.27 0.89 -4.71
C LEU A 51 3.08 2.15 -5.07
N ILE A 52 2.56 3.31 -4.73
CA ILE A 52 3.27 4.57 -4.93
C ILE A 52 3.59 5.13 -3.56
N LEU A 53 4.87 5.28 -3.28
CA LEU A 53 5.31 5.95 -2.05
C LEU A 53 5.58 7.40 -2.39
N VAL A 54 4.79 8.28 -1.81
CA VAL A 54 4.94 9.72 -2.04
C VAL A 54 5.70 10.28 -0.86
N ASP A 55 6.93 10.71 -1.11
CA ASP A 55 7.83 11.14 -0.06
C ASP A 55 8.08 12.65 -0.22
N LYS A 56 7.51 13.42 0.69
CA LYS A 56 7.69 14.87 0.67
C LYS A 56 8.92 15.23 1.48
N GLN A 57 9.87 15.84 0.83
CA GLN A 57 11.19 16.06 1.39
C GLN A 57 11.46 17.54 1.62
N GLY A 58 12.47 17.81 2.43
CA GLY A 58 12.90 19.14 2.71
C GLY A 58 12.01 19.84 3.73
N ILE A 59 12.45 21.01 4.17
CA ILE A 59 11.73 21.75 5.20
C ILE A 59 10.35 22.15 4.73
N THR A 60 10.25 22.61 3.48
CA THR A 60 8.97 23.07 2.95
C THR A 60 8.13 21.94 2.35
N GLY A 61 8.71 20.76 2.16
CA GLY A 61 8.00 19.66 1.51
C GLY A 61 7.78 19.86 0.03
N LYS A 62 8.51 20.76 -0.59
CA LYS A 62 8.33 21.06 -2.02
C LYS A 62 8.98 20.01 -2.92
N LYS A 63 10.02 19.37 -2.43
CA LYS A 63 10.65 18.30 -3.20
C LYS A 63 9.89 17.01 -2.91
N ILE A 64 9.32 16.40 -3.94
CA ILE A 64 8.48 15.24 -3.77
C ILE A 64 9.02 14.11 -4.63
N GLU A 65 9.20 12.95 -4.00
CA GLU A 65 9.55 11.75 -4.74
C GLU A 65 8.32 10.88 -4.88
N TYR A 66 8.05 10.42 -6.10
CA TYR A 66 6.98 9.48 -6.37
C TYR A 66 7.64 8.16 -6.73
N HIS A 67 7.74 7.27 -5.75
CA HIS A 67 8.43 5.99 -5.94
C HIS A 67 7.41 4.92 -6.25
N SER A 68 7.37 4.49 -7.50
CA SER A 68 6.42 3.49 -7.96
C SER A 68 7.02 2.10 -7.85
N ILE A 69 6.31 1.21 -7.20
CA ILE A 69 6.76 -0.15 -6.96
C ILE A 69 5.70 -1.10 -7.49
N PRO A 70 5.97 -1.78 -8.61
CA PRO A 70 5.02 -2.79 -9.08
C PRO A 70 4.87 -3.88 -8.03
N TYR A 71 3.65 -4.34 -7.81
CA TYR A 71 3.43 -5.32 -6.75
C TYR A 71 4.26 -6.58 -6.94
N LYS A 72 4.44 -7.01 -8.16
CA LYS A 72 5.21 -8.22 -8.41
C LYS A 72 6.69 -8.07 -8.09
N SER A 73 7.16 -6.84 -7.92
CA SER A 73 8.56 -6.61 -7.55
C SER A 73 8.78 -6.70 -6.05
N ILE A 74 7.75 -6.75 -5.26
CA ILE A 74 7.87 -6.85 -3.81
C ILE A 74 7.98 -8.33 -3.46
N VAL A 75 9.13 -8.70 -2.85
CA VAL A 75 9.35 -10.10 -2.52
C VAL A 75 8.95 -10.42 -1.09
N GLN A 76 9.02 -9.45 -0.20
CA GLN A 76 8.57 -9.64 1.18
C GLN A 76 8.44 -8.30 1.86
N PHE A 77 7.73 -8.28 2.96
CA PHE A 77 7.63 -7.10 3.80
C PHE A 77 7.51 -7.53 5.25
N SER A 78 7.91 -6.67 6.16
CA SER A 78 7.81 -6.97 7.57
C SER A 78 7.38 -5.74 8.34
N VAL A 79 6.68 -5.98 9.44
CA VAL A 79 6.32 -4.93 10.38
C VAL A 79 6.84 -5.35 11.74
N GLU A 80 7.68 -4.51 12.33
CA GLU A 80 8.21 -4.75 13.65
C GLU A 80 7.64 -3.70 14.59
N THR A 81 7.08 -4.13 15.70
CA THR A 81 6.47 -3.21 16.65
C THR A 81 7.21 -3.25 17.97
N ALA A 82 6.97 -2.25 18.79
CA ALA A 82 7.55 -2.20 20.13
C ALA A 82 6.68 -2.97 21.13
N GLY A 83 6.05 -4.03 20.69
CA GLY A 83 5.25 -4.90 21.56
C GLY A 83 3.81 -5.03 21.13
N ARG A 84 3.20 -3.97 20.67
CA ARG A 84 1.81 -3.98 20.21
C ARG A 84 1.68 -3.09 18.99
N PHE A 85 0.62 -3.34 18.22
CA PHE A 85 0.44 -2.59 16.98
C PHE A 85 0.09 -1.12 17.19
N ASP A 86 -0.32 -0.73 18.38
CA ASP A 86 -0.61 0.67 18.64
C ASP A 86 0.63 1.45 19.11
N MET A 87 1.78 0.81 19.13
CA MET A 87 3.03 1.45 19.51
C MET A 87 3.79 1.86 18.25
N ASP A 88 5.00 2.40 18.43
CA ASP A 88 5.86 2.71 17.31
C ASP A 88 6.15 1.44 16.54
N ALA A 89 6.31 1.57 15.23
CA ALA A 89 6.54 0.42 14.36
C ALA A 89 7.49 0.79 13.24
N GLU A 90 8.11 -0.23 12.67
CA GLU A 90 8.98 -0.06 11.51
C GLU A 90 8.54 -1.01 10.42
N LEU A 91 8.35 -0.47 9.23
CA LEU A 91 7.97 -1.25 8.06
C LEU A 91 9.16 -1.38 7.14
N LYS A 92 9.40 -2.58 6.65
CA LYS A 92 10.42 -2.83 5.63
C LYS A 92 9.77 -3.53 4.45
N ILE A 93 10.14 -3.10 3.26
CA ILE A 93 9.65 -3.69 2.02
C ILE A 93 10.87 -4.03 1.16
N TRP A 94 11.02 -5.30 0.82
CA TRP A 94 12.13 -5.75 -0.02
C TRP A 94 11.66 -5.84 -1.46
N ILE A 95 12.46 -5.24 -2.35
CA ILE A 95 12.12 -5.12 -3.75
C ILE A 95 13.18 -5.84 -4.57
N THR A 96 12.74 -6.60 -5.57
CA THR A 96 13.67 -7.30 -6.46
C THR A 96 14.65 -6.31 -7.07
N GLY A 97 15.91 -6.68 -7.03
CA GLY A 97 16.94 -5.88 -7.68
C GLY A 97 17.58 -4.83 -6.81
N THR A 98 17.12 -4.66 -5.58
CA THR A 98 17.74 -3.72 -4.66
C THR A 98 18.39 -4.48 -3.52
N SER A 99 19.47 -3.90 -2.97
CA SER A 99 20.19 -4.55 -1.90
C SER A 99 19.63 -4.18 -0.53
N GLN A 100 18.93 -3.05 -0.44
CA GLN A 100 18.41 -2.59 0.83
C GLN A 100 16.90 -2.46 0.74
N PRO A 101 16.17 -2.78 1.80
CA PRO A 101 14.73 -2.61 1.78
C PRO A 101 14.35 -1.14 1.89
N VAL A 102 13.17 -0.82 1.43
CA VAL A 102 12.55 0.46 1.75
C VAL A 102 12.14 0.39 3.21
N GLN A 103 12.50 1.38 3.99
CA GLN A 103 12.25 1.41 5.42
C GLN A 103 11.46 2.64 5.79
N LYS A 104 10.42 2.48 6.58
CA LYS A 104 9.61 3.60 7.06
C LYS A 104 9.26 3.39 8.52
N GLU A 105 9.39 4.45 9.30
CA GLU A 105 9.04 4.41 10.71
C GLU A 105 7.67 5.03 10.91
N PHE A 106 6.87 4.40 11.73
CA PHE A 106 5.53 4.85 12.05
C PHE A 106 5.46 5.13 13.53
N LYS A 107 4.97 6.30 13.86
CA LYS A 107 4.84 6.67 15.26
C LYS A 107 3.57 6.08 15.84
N LYS A 108 3.59 5.95 17.15
CA LYS A 108 2.44 5.57 17.92
C LYS A 108 1.20 6.33 17.44
N GLY A 109 0.13 5.60 17.26
CA GLY A 109 -1.12 6.19 16.78
C GLY A 109 -1.36 6.07 15.30
N THR A 110 -0.34 5.66 14.53
CA THR A 110 -0.55 5.37 13.12
C THR A 110 -1.20 4.01 13.00
N ASP A 111 -2.12 3.87 12.07
CA ASP A 111 -2.82 2.61 11.89
C ASP A 111 -2.00 1.65 11.05
N ILE A 112 -1.00 1.05 11.67
CA ILE A 112 -0.11 0.12 10.99
C ILE A 112 -0.82 -1.19 10.64
N VAL A 113 -1.85 -1.53 11.40
CA VAL A 113 -2.60 -2.75 11.14
C VAL A 113 -3.28 -2.68 9.79
N SER A 114 -4.00 -1.60 9.53
CA SER A 114 -4.68 -1.45 8.25
C SER A 114 -3.70 -1.33 7.09
N LEU A 115 -2.58 -0.67 7.31
CA LEU A 115 -1.56 -0.55 6.27
C LEU A 115 -0.98 -1.92 5.94
N GLN A 116 -0.67 -2.71 6.96
CA GLN A 116 -0.14 -4.06 6.73
C GLN A 116 -1.16 -4.93 6.02
N GLN A 117 -2.42 -4.80 6.37
CA GLN A 117 -3.48 -5.55 5.70
C GLN A 117 -3.60 -5.14 4.24
N ALA A 118 -3.43 -3.86 3.94
CA ALA A 118 -3.46 -3.42 2.55
C ALA A 118 -2.28 -4.00 1.78
N LEU A 119 -1.08 -3.98 2.37
CA LEU A 119 0.08 -4.59 1.74
C LEU A 119 -0.19 -6.06 1.44
N ALA A 120 -0.70 -6.78 2.42
CA ALA A 120 -0.97 -8.21 2.23
C ALA A 120 -2.02 -8.42 1.14
N THR A 121 -3.06 -7.60 1.14
CA THR A 121 -4.12 -7.74 0.16
C THR A 121 -3.62 -7.53 -1.26
N PHE A 122 -2.88 -6.47 -1.49
CA PHE A 122 -2.46 -6.11 -2.84
C PHE A 122 -1.28 -6.94 -3.32
N ILE A 123 -0.45 -7.42 -2.42
CA ILE A 123 0.72 -8.18 -2.82
C ILE A 123 0.45 -9.68 -2.81
N LEU A 124 -0.22 -10.18 -1.79
CA LEU A 124 -0.44 -11.61 -1.65
C LEU A 124 -1.78 -12.07 -2.20
N GLY A 125 -2.81 -11.25 -2.05
CA GLY A 125 -4.12 -11.60 -2.56
C GLY A 125 -4.15 -11.60 -4.06
N GLY A 126 -3.68 -10.51 -4.62
CA GLY A 126 -3.50 -10.38 -6.05
C GLY A 126 -4.74 -10.70 -6.86
N PRO A 127 -4.51 -10.93 -8.12
CA PRO A 127 -5.63 -11.22 -9.02
C PRO A 127 -6.34 -12.51 -8.69
N ALA A 128 -5.63 -13.45 -8.11
CA ALA A 128 -6.24 -14.71 -7.78
C ALA A 128 -7.38 -14.50 -6.81
N ALA A 129 -7.16 -13.65 -5.85
CA ALA A 129 -8.20 -13.37 -4.89
C ALA A 129 -9.37 -12.71 -5.57
N SER A 130 -9.09 -11.82 -6.48
CA SER A 130 -10.17 -11.12 -7.11
C SER A 130 -10.95 -12.01 -8.04
N THR A 131 -10.31 -13.08 -8.49
CA THR A 131 -11.03 -13.86 -9.35
C THR A 131 -11.72 -14.87 -8.75
N GLN A 132 -11.68 -14.92 -7.81
CA GLN A 132 -12.28 -15.82 -7.29
C GLN A 132 -13.11 -16.51 -7.87
N ALA A 133 -13.09 -16.39 -8.22
CA ALA A 133 -13.81 -17.07 -8.74
C ALA A 133 -13.39 -18.09 -9.45
N GLN A 134 -13.04 -18.36 -9.39
CA GLN A 134 -12.88 -19.22 -9.95
C GLN A 134 -12.75 -20.32 -9.67
N PRO A 135 -13.02 -20.55 -9.37
CA PRO A 135 -12.80 -21.59 -9.06
C PRO A 135 -12.89 -22.63 -9.71
N SER A 136 -13.02 -22.74 -9.95
CA SER A 136 -13.06 -23.59 -10.48
C SER A 136 -12.33 -24.35 -10.73
N GLY A 137 -12.08 -24.32 -10.49
CA GLY A 137 -11.49 -25.03 -10.67
C GLY A 137 -11.10 -25.84 -10.97
N PRO A 138 -10.89 -26.13 -10.80
CA PRO A 138 -10.49 -26.82 -10.99
C PRO A 138 -10.56 -27.67 -11.42
N PRO A 139 -10.64 -27.90 -11.40
CA PRO A 139 -10.67 -28.61 -11.64
C PRO A 139 -10.46 -29.35 -12.28
N ASP A 140 -10.38 -29.36 -12.27
CA ASP A 140 -10.14 -29.97 -12.84
C ASP A 140 -9.33 -30.67 -13.12
N LEU A 141 -9.05 -30.67 -12.63
CA LEU A 141 -8.24 -31.18 -12.75
C LEU A 141 -8.22 -32.25 -13.02
N PRO A 142 -8.05 -32.79 -13.23
CA PRO A 142 -8.05 -33.64 -13.49
C PRO A 142 -8.19 -34.45 -13.48
N THR A 143 -8.36 -34.33 -13.43
CA THR A 143 -8.34 -34.90 -13.45
C THR A 143 -8.04 -35.37 -13.67
#